data_a716e695164fd64e7d117ac0720d2db5
#
_entry.id   a716e695164fd64e7d117ac0720d2db5
#
_cell.length_a   1.000
_cell.length_b   1.000
_cell.length_c   1.000
_cell.angle_alpha   90.00
_cell.angle_beta   90.00
_cell.angle_gamma   90.00
#
_symmetry.space_group_name_H-M   'P 1'
#
loop_
_entity.id
_entity.type
_entity.pdbx_description
1 polymer ?
#
loop_
_entity_poly.entity_id
_entity_poly.type
_entity_poly.pdbx_seq_one_letter_code
_entity_poly.pdbx_strand_id
1 'polypeptide(L)'
;MQNEIRIRVAPSLGGGFAGTPQEAWGLETYNPDTDKDKPCIFFGMYGLPDFYSLWRHKGKKWILWGGTDIQHFKNGYWLDDSAFGPKISPRPLAIWINDHCESWVENTVEYDELAALGIKAKIGQSFLGDINDYQICFEPRVKPK
;
A
#
# COMPACT_ATOMS: atom_id res chain seq x y z
N MET A 1 -14.93 10.88 -7.63
CA MET A 1 -14.76 11.89 -6.63
C MET A 1 -13.74 11.44 -5.67
N GLN A 2 -12.89 12.35 -5.30
CA GLN A 2 -11.85 11.93 -4.43
C GLN A 2 -12.34 11.55 -3.06
N ASN A 3 -13.48 12.02 -2.65
CA ASN A 3 -13.97 11.61 -1.34
C ASN A 3 -14.47 10.18 -1.31
N GLU A 4 -14.49 9.50 -2.43
CA GLU A 4 -14.79 8.08 -2.43
C GLU A 4 -13.58 7.23 -2.12
N ILE A 5 -12.40 7.77 -2.23
CA ILE A 5 -11.20 7.02 -1.97
C ILE A 5 -11.00 6.92 -0.47
N ARG A 6 -10.73 5.71 -0.01
CA ARG A 6 -10.46 5.46 1.40
C ARG A 6 -8.99 5.18 1.58
N ILE A 7 -8.52 5.27 2.81
CA ILE A 7 -7.13 4.96 3.10
C ILE A 7 -7.06 4.07 4.34
N ARG A 8 -6.26 3.03 4.25
CA ARG A 8 -5.96 2.18 5.37
C ARG A 8 -4.49 2.35 5.70
N VAL A 9 -4.20 2.83 6.89
CA VAL A 9 -2.83 3.00 7.35
C VAL A 9 -2.48 1.80 8.22
N ALA A 10 -1.39 1.12 7.91
CA ALA A 10 -0.99 -0.06 8.66
C ALA A 10 -0.73 0.31 10.11
N PRO A 11 -1.18 -0.51 11.06
CA PRO A 11 -0.94 -0.21 12.49
C PRO A 11 0.53 -0.03 12.83
N SER A 12 1.42 -0.71 12.12
CA SER A 12 2.84 -0.60 12.39
C SER A 12 3.39 0.79 12.13
N LEU A 13 2.71 1.60 11.32
CA LEU A 13 3.14 2.97 11.09
C LEU A 13 2.83 3.86 12.29
N GLY A 14 1.97 3.41 13.16
CA GLY A 14 1.76 4.04 14.44
C GLY A 14 1.13 5.41 14.38
N GLY A 15 1.15 6.07 15.52
CA GLY A 15 0.49 7.36 15.65
C GLY A 15 1.17 8.46 14.89
N GLY A 16 2.45 8.31 14.60
CA GLY A 16 3.18 9.36 13.89
C GLY A 16 2.67 9.58 12.49
N PHE A 17 2.10 8.55 11.88
CA PHE A 17 1.61 8.66 10.52
C PHE A 17 0.11 8.47 10.39
N ALA A 18 -0.54 8.01 11.44
CA ALA A 18 -1.91 7.52 11.31
C ALA A 18 -2.88 8.55 10.77
N GLY A 19 -2.75 9.78 11.17
CA GLY A 19 -3.68 10.80 10.71
C GLY A 19 -3.19 11.63 9.56
N THR A 20 -1.90 11.56 9.26
CA THR A 20 -1.31 12.47 8.30
C THR A 20 -1.87 12.35 6.89
N PRO A 21 -1.98 11.15 6.33
CA PRO A 21 -2.54 11.06 4.98
C PRO A 21 -3.98 11.49 4.92
N GLN A 22 -4.78 11.17 5.95
CA GLN A 22 -6.15 11.61 5.97
C GLN A 22 -6.25 13.11 5.98
N GLU A 23 -5.43 13.78 6.80
CA GLU A 23 -5.47 15.21 6.90
C GLU A 23 -4.96 15.88 5.62
N ALA A 24 -3.83 15.39 5.12
CA ALA A 24 -3.21 16.00 3.97
C ALA A 24 -4.03 15.84 2.71
N TRP A 25 -4.69 14.70 2.57
CA TRP A 25 -5.39 14.36 1.35
C TRP A 25 -6.90 14.42 1.46
N GLY A 26 -7.41 14.65 2.66
CA GLY A 26 -8.86 14.72 2.86
C GLY A 26 -9.55 13.39 2.64
N LEU A 27 -8.88 12.29 2.94
CA LEU A 27 -9.44 10.97 2.74
C LEU A 27 -10.01 10.43 4.03
N GLU A 28 -11.03 9.60 3.90
CA GLU A 28 -11.60 8.94 5.06
C GLU A 28 -10.95 7.61 5.29
N THR A 29 -10.92 7.22 6.55
CA THR A 29 -10.34 5.94 6.93
C THR A 29 -11.19 4.79 6.40
N TYR A 30 -10.52 3.79 5.87
CA TYR A 30 -11.17 2.60 5.33
C TYR A 30 -11.92 1.84 6.41
N ASN A 31 -13.17 1.51 6.11
CA ASN A 31 -13.99 0.68 6.98
C ASN A 31 -14.31 -0.61 6.23
N PRO A 32 -13.77 -1.74 6.67
CA PRO A 32 -13.95 -2.99 5.91
C PRO A 32 -15.42 -3.44 5.83
N ASP A 33 -16.28 -2.97 6.72
CA ASP A 33 -17.67 -3.37 6.68
C ASP A 33 -18.47 -2.63 5.61
N THR A 34 -18.09 -1.40 5.29
CA THR A 34 -18.89 -0.57 4.40
C THR A 34 -18.16 -0.17 3.13
N ASP A 35 -16.84 -0.32 3.08
CA ASP A 35 -16.05 0.27 2.01
C ASP A 35 -15.39 -0.74 1.09
N LYS A 36 -15.81 -1.99 1.15
CA LYS A 36 -15.12 -3.05 0.39
C LYS A 36 -15.10 -2.83 -1.11
N ASP A 37 -16.05 -2.10 -1.61
CA ASP A 37 -16.14 -1.85 -3.05
C ASP A 37 -15.56 -0.51 -3.46
N LYS A 38 -15.07 0.27 -2.52
CA LYS A 38 -14.58 1.60 -2.83
C LYS A 38 -13.09 1.57 -3.14
N PRO A 39 -12.59 2.52 -3.93
CA PRO A 39 -11.14 2.59 -4.13
C PRO A 39 -10.46 2.84 -2.80
N CYS A 40 -9.36 2.15 -2.55
CA CYS A 40 -8.67 2.26 -1.27
C CYS A 40 -7.16 2.26 -1.47
N ILE A 41 -6.48 3.16 -0.77
CA ILE A 41 -5.04 3.20 -0.70
C ILE A 41 -4.63 2.44 0.55
N PHE A 42 -3.76 1.45 0.38
CA PHE A 42 -3.24 0.67 1.50
C PHE A 42 -1.83 1.16 1.77
N PHE A 43 -1.69 1.95 2.84
CA PHE A 43 -0.40 2.53 3.20
C PHE A 43 0.27 1.64 4.22
N GLY A 44 1.32 0.95 3.78
CA GLY A 44 2.09 0.08 4.65
C GLY A 44 1.70 -1.38 4.51
N MET A 45 2.69 -2.22 4.26
CA MET A 45 2.50 -3.66 4.10
C MET A 45 3.50 -4.39 4.98
N TYR A 46 3.29 -4.31 6.30
CA TYR A 46 4.26 -4.79 7.27
C TYR A 46 4.12 -6.24 7.65
N GLY A 47 2.95 -6.80 7.46
CA GLY A 47 2.74 -8.18 7.86
C GLY A 47 1.52 -8.77 7.19
N LEU A 48 1.24 -10.01 7.55
CA LEU A 48 0.14 -10.74 6.96
C LEU A 48 -1.21 -10.07 7.19
N PRO A 49 -1.49 -9.46 8.35
CA PRO A 49 -2.76 -8.76 8.51
C PRO A 49 -2.97 -7.64 7.49
N ASP A 50 -1.89 -6.93 7.13
CA ASP A 50 -2.01 -5.89 6.12
C ASP A 50 -2.29 -6.49 4.75
N PHE A 51 -1.59 -7.56 4.41
CA PHE A 51 -1.84 -8.25 3.15
C PHE A 51 -3.25 -8.82 3.11
N TYR A 52 -3.71 -9.33 4.22
CA TYR A 52 -5.03 -9.93 4.28
C TYR A 52 -6.12 -8.89 4.03
N SER A 53 -5.97 -7.70 4.60
CA SER A 53 -6.91 -6.61 4.35
C SER A 53 -6.94 -6.26 2.87
N LEU A 54 -5.77 -6.20 2.27
CA LEU A 54 -5.65 -5.92 0.85
C LEU A 54 -6.33 -7.00 0.02
N TRP A 55 -6.07 -8.24 0.37
CA TRP A 55 -6.60 -9.39 -0.36
C TRP A 55 -8.12 -9.45 -0.31
N ARG A 56 -8.70 -9.09 0.82
CA ARG A 56 -10.14 -9.16 0.99
C ARG A 56 -10.88 -8.00 0.36
N HIS A 57 -10.18 -6.92 0.06
CA HIS A 57 -10.81 -5.75 -0.53
C HIS A 57 -11.19 -6.02 -1.97
N LYS A 58 -12.37 -5.57 -2.39
CA LYS A 58 -12.86 -5.85 -3.73
C LYS A 58 -12.73 -4.69 -4.70
N GLY A 59 -12.69 -3.47 -4.19
CA GLY A 59 -12.57 -2.30 -5.05
C GLY A 59 -11.16 -2.11 -5.54
N LYS A 60 -10.92 -0.99 -6.21
CA LYS A 60 -9.59 -0.70 -6.72
C LYS A 60 -8.60 -0.57 -5.58
N LYS A 61 -7.41 -1.08 -5.77
CA LYS A 61 -6.39 -1.14 -4.73
C LYS A 61 -5.11 -0.49 -5.19
N TRP A 62 -4.64 0.44 -4.39
CA TRP A 62 -3.30 0.98 -4.55
C TRP A 62 -2.52 0.65 -3.29
N ILE A 63 -1.27 0.31 -3.44
CA ILE A 63 -0.38 0.12 -2.29
C ILE A 63 0.62 1.26 -2.29
N LEU A 64 0.68 1.96 -1.17
CA LEU A 64 1.71 2.97 -0.96
C LEU A 64 2.70 2.36 0.02
N TRP A 65 3.85 1.97 -0.50
CA TRP A 65 4.87 1.32 0.32
C TRP A 65 5.58 2.38 1.15
N GLY A 66 5.79 2.07 2.43
CA GLY A 66 6.36 3.05 3.35
C GLY A 66 7.86 3.06 3.43
N GLY A 67 8.49 2.02 2.91
CA GLY A 67 9.94 1.90 2.98
C GLY A 67 10.37 0.70 3.77
N THR A 68 10.27 0.75 5.09
CA THR A 68 10.68 -0.39 5.90
C THR A 68 9.77 -1.60 5.73
N ASP A 69 8.53 -1.39 5.30
CA ASP A 69 7.65 -2.52 5.04
C ASP A 69 8.16 -3.37 3.89
N ILE A 70 8.93 -2.79 2.98
CA ILE A 70 9.54 -3.57 1.91
C ILE A 70 10.50 -4.61 2.49
N GLN A 71 11.24 -4.24 3.54
CA GLN A 71 12.13 -5.19 4.19
C GLN A 71 11.36 -6.30 4.87
N HIS A 72 10.24 -5.98 5.49
CA HIS A 72 9.39 -7.00 6.10
C HIS A 72 8.84 -7.94 5.04
N PHE A 73 8.41 -7.40 3.93
CA PHE A 73 7.88 -8.22 2.84
C PHE A 73 8.98 -9.13 2.28
N LYS A 74 10.17 -8.59 2.10
CA LYS A 74 11.30 -9.34 1.57
C LYS A 74 11.64 -10.52 2.46
N ASN A 75 11.54 -10.34 3.78
CA ASN A 75 11.86 -11.41 4.72
C ASN A 75 10.76 -12.45 4.86
N GLY A 76 9.61 -12.20 4.26
CA GLY A 76 8.46 -13.08 4.39
C GLY A 76 7.63 -12.74 5.60
N TYR A 77 6.33 -12.98 5.50
CA TYR A 77 5.42 -12.66 6.59
C TYR A 77 5.23 -13.86 7.50
N TRP A 78 5.16 -13.60 8.78
CA TRP A 78 4.85 -14.64 9.75
C TRP A 78 3.42 -15.09 9.55
N LEU A 79 3.19 -16.40 9.61
CA LEU A 79 1.84 -16.93 9.46
C LEU A 79 0.99 -16.71 10.69
N ASP A 80 1.62 -16.52 11.82
CA ASP A 80 0.86 -16.22 13.03
C ASP A 80 1.55 -15.07 13.77
N ASP A 81 0.95 -14.66 14.88
CA ASP A 81 1.45 -13.51 15.60
C ASP A 81 2.64 -13.81 16.48
N SER A 82 3.04 -15.06 16.58
CA SER A 82 4.10 -15.42 17.52
C SER A 82 5.47 -14.92 17.07
N ALA A 83 5.62 -14.69 15.78
CA ALA A 83 6.90 -14.29 15.19
C ALA A 83 7.96 -15.37 15.32
N PHE A 84 7.55 -16.59 15.58
CA PHE A 84 8.47 -17.71 15.68
C PHE A 84 8.09 -18.89 14.81
N GLY A 85 6.95 -18.82 14.20
CA GLY A 85 6.47 -19.92 13.39
C GLY A 85 6.95 -19.83 11.95
N PRO A 86 6.29 -20.56 11.07
CA PRO A 86 6.65 -20.50 9.65
C PRO A 86 6.29 -19.15 9.04
N LYS A 87 6.96 -18.85 7.95
CA LYS A 87 6.72 -17.62 7.21
C LYS A 87 6.22 -17.96 5.83
N ILE A 88 5.49 -17.00 5.26
CA ILE A 88 5.03 -17.13 3.89
C ILE A 88 6.02 -16.36 3.01
N SER A 89 6.44 -17.01 1.94
CA SER A 89 7.43 -16.42 1.03
C SER A 89 6.85 -15.22 0.31
N PRO A 90 7.65 -14.20 -0.01
CA PRO A 90 7.12 -13.05 -0.73
C PRO A 90 6.75 -13.34 -2.18
N ARG A 91 7.32 -14.38 -2.79
CA ARG A 91 7.15 -14.59 -4.21
C ARG A 91 5.69 -14.75 -4.65
N PRO A 92 4.91 -15.66 -4.03
CA PRO A 92 3.52 -15.78 -4.46
C PRO A 92 2.70 -14.54 -4.16
N LEU A 93 3.05 -13.83 -3.09
CA LEU A 93 2.35 -12.59 -2.77
C LEU A 93 2.65 -11.52 -3.80
N ALA A 94 3.89 -11.45 -4.27
CA ALA A 94 4.28 -10.49 -5.27
C ALA A 94 3.52 -10.71 -6.59
N ILE A 95 3.37 -11.96 -6.97
CA ILE A 95 2.63 -12.28 -8.18
C ILE A 95 1.18 -11.79 -8.05
N TRP A 96 0.57 -12.08 -6.93
CA TRP A 96 -0.81 -11.65 -6.71
C TRP A 96 -0.93 -10.13 -6.69
N ILE A 97 0.02 -9.45 -6.06
CA ILE A 97 0.01 -8.00 -5.96
C ILE A 97 0.09 -7.37 -7.36
N ASN A 98 0.98 -7.89 -8.21
CA ASN A 98 1.08 -7.34 -9.56
C ASN A 98 -0.21 -7.50 -10.35
N ASP A 99 -0.94 -8.59 -10.12
CA ASP A 99 -2.14 -8.87 -10.88
C ASP A 99 -3.34 -8.06 -10.39
N HIS A 100 -3.33 -7.62 -9.14
CA HIS A 100 -4.53 -7.05 -8.55
C HIS A 100 -4.37 -5.63 -8.03
N CYS A 101 -3.15 -5.15 -7.91
CA CYS A 101 -2.90 -3.87 -7.24
C CYS A 101 -1.96 -3.02 -8.06
N GLU A 102 -1.99 -1.74 -7.78
CA GLU A 102 -1.01 -0.82 -8.32
C GLU A 102 -0.13 -0.36 -7.17
N SER A 103 1.17 -0.58 -7.28
CA SER A 103 2.12 -0.25 -6.21
C SER A 103 2.82 1.06 -6.47
N TRP A 104 3.02 1.85 -5.42
CA TRP A 104 3.68 3.15 -5.49
C TRP A 104 4.76 3.25 -4.43
N VAL A 105 5.87 3.85 -4.80
CA VAL A 105 7.01 4.10 -3.90
C VAL A 105 7.46 5.54 -4.05
N GLU A 106 8.28 5.99 -3.13
CA GLU A 106 8.71 7.38 -3.12
C GLU A 106 9.98 7.63 -3.91
N ASN A 107 10.80 6.61 -4.10
CA ASN A 107 12.12 6.85 -4.70
C ASN A 107 12.61 5.63 -5.46
N THR A 108 13.73 5.79 -6.14
CA THR A 108 14.27 4.73 -6.99
C THR A 108 14.85 3.58 -6.19
N VAL A 109 15.34 3.83 -4.98
CA VAL A 109 15.87 2.74 -4.15
C VAL A 109 14.76 1.75 -3.84
N GLU A 110 13.62 2.26 -3.42
CA GLU A 110 12.48 1.41 -3.11
C GLU A 110 11.94 0.74 -4.35
N TYR A 111 11.94 1.45 -5.46
CA TYR A 111 11.54 0.88 -6.74
C TYR A 111 12.38 -0.34 -7.07
N ASP A 112 13.70 -0.20 -6.92
CA ASP A 112 14.61 -1.30 -7.24
C ASP A 112 14.45 -2.47 -6.27
N GLU A 113 14.20 -2.17 -5.00
CA GLU A 113 13.99 -3.24 -4.03
C GLU A 113 12.75 -4.06 -4.34
N LEU A 114 11.68 -3.40 -4.71
CA LEU A 114 10.46 -4.12 -5.09
C LEU A 114 10.63 -4.87 -6.39
N ALA A 115 11.36 -4.28 -7.33
CA ALA A 115 11.60 -4.96 -8.61
C ALA A 115 12.36 -6.26 -8.39
N ALA A 116 13.30 -6.25 -7.46
CA ALA A 116 14.04 -7.48 -7.14
C ALA A 116 13.14 -8.56 -6.56
N LEU A 117 12.03 -8.17 -5.97
CA LEU A 117 11.05 -9.11 -5.43
C LEU A 117 9.98 -9.49 -6.44
N GLY A 118 10.03 -8.91 -7.63
CA GLY A 118 9.06 -9.20 -8.66
C GLY A 118 7.87 -8.27 -8.69
N ILE A 119 7.90 -7.19 -7.93
CA ILE A 119 6.79 -6.25 -7.89
C ILE A 119 7.10 -5.04 -8.77
N LYS A 120 6.19 -4.75 -9.68
CA LYS A 120 6.29 -3.56 -10.51
C LYS A 120 5.66 -2.40 -9.77
N ALA A 121 6.39 -1.31 -9.66
CA ALA A 121 5.91 -0.15 -8.91
C ALA A 121 6.08 1.11 -9.74
N LYS A 122 5.41 2.15 -9.31
CA LYS A 122 5.56 3.48 -9.87
C LYS A 122 6.13 4.39 -8.80
N ILE A 123 6.86 5.40 -9.20
CA ILE A 123 7.42 6.37 -8.26
C ILE A 123 6.47 7.56 -8.23
N GLY A 124 6.00 7.90 -7.03
CA GLY A 124 5.05 8.99 -6.88
C GLY A 124 5.49 9.97 -5.83
N GLN A 125 4.58 10.88 -5.52
CA GLN A 125 4.84 11.87 -4.51
C GLN A 125 4.80 11.27 -3.13
N SER A 126 5.46 11.93 -2.21
CA SER A 126 5.39 11.57 -0.82
C SER A 126 3.96 11.73 -0.30
N PHE A 127 3.64 10.99 0.75
CA PHE A 127 2.34 11.13 1.36
C PHE A 127 2.13 12.52 1.96
N LEU A 128 3.15 13.33 2.01
CA LEU A 128 3.00 14.70 2.45
C LEU A 128 2.47 15.60 1.34
N GLY A 129 2.40 15.10 0.12
CA GLY A 129 1.90 15.89 -0.98
C GLY A 129 0.39 15.96 -1.02
N ASP A 130 -0.10 16.75 -1.95
CA ASP A 130 -1.51 16.91 -2.17
C ASP A 130 -2.08 15.65 -2.79
N ILE A 131 -3.29 15.27 -2.36
CA ILE A 131 -3.93 14.10 -2.96
C ILE A 131 -4.13 14.29 -4.46
N ASN A 132 -4.28 15.51 -4.91
CA ASN A 132 -4.44 15.76 -6.33
C ASN A 132 -3.22 15.32 -7.12
N ASP A 133 -2.04 15.49 -6.54
CA ASP A 133 -0.83 15.02 -7.19
C ASP A 133 -0.84 13.50 -7.30
N TYR A 134 -1.32 12.82 -6.26
CA TYR A 134 -1.39 11.37 -6.28
C TYR A 134 -2.43 10.89 -7.27
N GLN A 135 -3.55 11.59 -7.36
CA GLN A 135 -4.56 11.19 -8.31
C GLN A 135 -4.06 11.31 -9.74
N ILE A 136 -3.32 12.37 -10.01
CA ILE A 136 -2.73 12.53 -11.33
C ILE A 136 -1.76 11.39 -11.61
N CYS A 137 -0.96 11.03 -10.62
CA CYS A 137 -0.03 9.94 -10.80
C CYS A 137 -0.71 8.59 -10.98
N PHE A 138 -1.86 8.40 -10.33
CA PHE A 138 -2.57 7.15 -10.42
C PHE A 138 -3.27 6.98 -11.76
N GLU A 139 -3.48 8.03 -12.50
CA GLU A 139 -4.16 7.91 -13.78
C GLU A 139 -3.17 7.69 -14.89
N PRO A 140 -3.37 6.68 -15.70
CA PRO A 140 -2.36 6.32 -16.69
C PRO A 140 -2.11 7.39 -17.73
N ARG A 141 -3.07 8.22 -18.02
CA ARG A 141 -2.89 9.21 -19.06
C ARG A 141 -2.01 10.36 -18.65
N VAL A 142 -1.74 10.49 -17.40
CA VAL A 142 -0.99 11.64 -16.94
C VAL A 142 0.40 11.27 -16.63
N LYS A 143 1.33 12.03 -17.11
CA LYS A 143 2.64 11.77 -16.83
C LYS A 143 3.11 12.68 -15.85
N PRO A 144 3.82 12.26 -15.01
CA PRO A 144 4.35 13.04 -13.95
C PRO A 144 5.34 13.92 -14.43
N LYS A 145 5.58 14.46 -14.85
CA LYS A 145 6.53 15.31 -15.16
C LYS A 145 7.67 15.20 -14.57
#